data_6864d729fb9ed612c48bef31566992b1
#
_entry.id   6864d729fb9ed612c48bef31566992b1
#
_cell.length_a   1.000
_cell.length_b   1.000
_cell.length_c   1.000
_cell.angle_alpha   90.00
_cell.angle_beta   90.00
_cell.angle_gamma   90.00
#
_symmetry.space_group_name_H-M   'P 1'
#
loop_
_entity.id
_entity.type
_entity.pdbx_description
1 polymer ?
#
loop_
_entity_poly.entity_id
_entity_poly.type
_entity_poly.pdbx_seq_one_letter_code
_entity_poly.pdbx_strand_id
1 'polypeptide(L)'
;MKKIYLTLVFVMAALAASAQGWPANYGGVMLQGFYCDSFRDTKWTTLESQAKEMGQYFDLVWIPQSGLCSGKSMGYNPKYYWNQNSSFGTEAELRALIKAFKDNGIGTIADVVVNHRDNMSNWVDFPAETYKGVTYQ
;
A
#
# COMPACT_ATOMS: atom_id res chain seq x y z
N MET A 1 -17.11 -39.57 -14.72
CA MET A 1 -15.98 -39.25 -13.82
C MET A 1 -15.32 -37.92 -14.18
N LYS A 2 -14.83 -37.66 -15.40
CA LYS A 2 -14.17 -36.39 -15.77
C LYS A 2 -15.00 -35.12 -15.46
N LYS A 3 -16.32 -35.14 -15.61
CA LYS A 3 -17.21 -33.99 -15.33
C LYS A 3 -17.30 -33.68 -13.83
N ILE A 4 -17.25 -34.70 -12.96
CA ILE A 4 -17.30 -34.54 -11.51
C ILE A 4 -16.01 -33.89 -11.00
N TYR A 5 -14.84 -34.30 -11.53
CA TYR A 5 -13.57 -33.68 -11.18
C TYR A 5 -13.50 -32.20 -11.61
N LEU A 6 -14.02 -31.87 -12.79
CA LEU A 6 -14.06 -30.50 -13.30
C LEU A 6 -14.95 -29.60 -12.40
N THR A 7 -16.11 -30.12 -11.97
CA THR A 7 -17.01 -29.41 -11.08
C THR A 7 -16.38 -29.21 -9.68
N LEU A 8 -15.69 -30.24 -9.17
CA LEU A 8 -14.97 -30.12 -7.88
C LEU A 8 -13.85 -29.07 -7.93
N VAL A 9 -13.07 -29.06 -9.01
CA VAL A 9 -11.99 -28.08 -9.22
C VAL A 9 -12.56 -26.67 -9.33
N PHE A 10 -13.71 -26.48 -10.01
CA PHE A 10 -14.37 -25.18 -10.11
C PHE A 10 -14.93 -24.69 -8.75
N VAL A 11 -15.52 -25.60 -7.96
CA VAL A 11 -16.00 -25.28 -6.59
C VAL A 11 -14.84 -24.96 -5.66
N MET A 12 -13.74 -25.71 -5.74
CA MET A 12 -12.52 -25.42 -4.96
C MET A 12 -11.88 -24.10 -5.35
N ALA A 13 -11.86 -23.76 -6.65
CA ALA A 13 -11.36 -22.48 -7.13
C ALA A 13 -12.26 -21.31 -6.70
N ALA A 14 -13.59 -21.50 -6.70
CA ALA A 14 -14.54 -20.49 -6.21
C ALA A 14 -14.43 -20.25 -4.69
N LEU A 15 -14.12 -21.29 -3.91
CA LEU A 15 -13.87 -21.18 -2.48
C LEU A 15 -12.52 -20.53 -2.15
N ALA A 16 -11.53 -20.65 -3.05
CA ALA A 16 -10.24 -19.98 -2.94
C ALA A 16 -10.29 -18.50 -3.41
N ALA A 17 -11.30 -18.12 -4.18
CA ALA A 17 -11.57 -16.74 -4.60
C ALA A 17 -12.42 -15.98 -3.57
N SER A 18 -12.13 -16.14 -2.27
CA SER A 18 -12.61 -15.15 -1.31
C SER A 18 -11.86 -13.84 -1.63
N ALA A 19 -12.54 -12.91 -2.31
CA ALA A 19 -12.08 -11.54 -2.31
C ALA A 19 -11.80 -11.21 -0.84
N GLN A 20 -10.56 -10.78 -0.55
CA GLN A 20 -10.21 -10.30 0.78
C GLN A 20 -10.97 -8.98 1.01
N GLY A 21 -12.30 -9.11 1.10
CA GLY A 21 -13.15 -8.03 1.53
C GLY A 21 -12.96 -7.79 3.01
N TRP A 22 -13.22 -6.60 3.42
CA TRP A 22 -13.29 -6.25 4.83
C TRP A 22 -14.32 -7.15 5.53
N PRO A 23 -14.03 -7.74 6.69
CA PRO A 23 -15.02 -8.55 7.41
C PRO A 23 -16.26 -7.72 7.71
N ALA A 24 -17.45 -8.25 7.42
CA ALA A 24 -18.72 -7.53 7.55
C ALA A 24 -18.99 -6.96 8.96
N ASN A 25 -18.39 -7.56 10.00
CA ASN A 25 -18.55 -7.16 11.40
C ASN A 25 -17.19 -6.88 12.04
N TYR A 26 -16.28 -6.22 11.32
CA TYR A 26 -14.98 -5.87 11.88
C TYR A 26 -15.13 -4.80 12.97
N GLY A 27 -14.80 -5.16 14.21
CA GLY A 27 -14.88 -4.29 15.38
C GLY A 27 -13.57 -3.62 15.78
N GLY A 28 -12.53 -3.72 14.94
CA GLY A 28 -11.21 -3.15 15.22
C GLY A 28 -11.14 -1.63 15.05
N VAL A 29 -10.15 -1.03 15.65
CA VAL A 29 -9.90 0.42 15.59
C VAL A 29 -8.82 0.72 14.56
N MET A 30 -9.11 1.67 13.65
CA MET A 30 -8.17 2.14 12.64
C MET A 30 -7.65 3.53 12.98
N LEU A 31 -6.33 3.71 12.91
CA LEU A 31 -5.67 5.00 12.97
C LEU A 31 -5.36 5.48 11.54
N GLN A 32 -5.68 6.74 11.22
CA GLN A 32 -5.07 7.43 10.10
C GLN A 32 -3.67 7.87 10.50
N GLY A 33 -2.63 7.20 9.97
CA GLY A 33 -1.23 7.39 10.33
C GLY A 33 -0.57 8.61 9.66
N PHE A 34 -1.35 9.58 9.21
CA PHE A 34 -0.86 10.79 8.56
C PHE A 34 -1.87 11.95 8.66
N TYR A 35 -1.41 13.15 8.37
CA TYR A 35 -2.22 14.37 8.25
C TYR A 35 -1.71 15.22 7.08
N CYS A 36 -2.39 16.30 6.73
CA CYS A 36 -1.98 17.19 5.65
C CYS A 36 -0.55 17.70 5.88
N ASP A 37 0.30 17.59 4.85
CA ASP A 37 1.72 17.97 4.88
C ASP A 37 2.62 17.16 5.86
N SER A 38 2.13 16.05 6.40
CA SER A 38 2.90 15.20 7.33
C SER A 38 4.19 14.61 6.74
N PHE A 39 4.35 14.64 5.42
CA PHE A 39 5.61 14.25 4.77
C PHE A 39 6.83 15.08 5.22
N ARG A 40 6.61 16.21 5.90
CA ARG A 40 7.69 17.08 6.43
C ARG A 40 8.33 16.52 7.69
N ASP A 41 7.56 15.88 8.53
CA ASP A 41 7.95 15.45 9.88
C ASP A 41 7.65 13.97 10.18
N THR A 42 6.61 13.39 9.58
CA THR A 42 6.26 11.99 9.78
C THR A 42 6.87 11.14 8.68
N LYS A 43 7.87 10.35 9.02
CA LYS A 43 8.58 9.43 8.10
C LYS A 43 8.21 7.99 8.41
N TRP A 44 8.55 7.07 7.49
CA TRP A 44 8.38 5.64 7.73
C TRP A 44 9.05 5.19 9.01
N THR A 45 10.25 5.70 9.29
CA THR A 45 11.02 5.44 10.51
C THR A 45 10.35 5.99 11.77
N THR A 46 9.64 7.12 11.67
CA THR A 46 8.87 7.68 12.80
C THR A 46 7.73 6.73 13.17
N LEU A 47 6.92 6.32 12.18
CA LEU A 47 5.82 5.37 12.41
C LEU A 47 6.33 4.01 12.88
N GLU A 48 7.45 3.53 12.32
CA GLU A 48 8.09 2.28 12.75
C GLU A 48 8.46 2.32 14.24
N SER A 49 9.06 3.41 14.70
CA SER A 49 9.44 3.56 16.11
C SER A 49 8.25 3.57 17.08
N GLN A 50 7.07 3.92 16.60
CA GLN A 50 5.82 3.96 17.36
C GLN A 50 5.00 2.66 17.27
N ALA A 51 5.39 1.71 16.42
CA ALA A 51 4.60 0.52 16.13
C ALA A 51 4.21 -0.29 17.38
N LYS A 52 5.13 -0.43 18.33
CA LYS A 52 4.88 -1.16 19.59
C LYS A 52 3.81 -0.49 20.46
N GLU A 53 3.81 0.83 20.52
CA GLU A 53 2.80 1.58 21.27
C GLU A 53 1.46 1.56 20.56
N MET A 54 1.45 1.81 19.25
CA MET A 54 0.24 1.78 18.43
C MET A 54 -0.47 0.42 18.50
N GLY A 55 0.27 -0.70 18.53
CA GLY A 55 -0.29 -2.05 18.62
C GLY A 55 -1.05 -2.35 19.92
N GLN A 56 -0.99 -1.47 20.91
CA GLN A 56 -1.79 -1.59 22.13
C GLN A 56 -3.21 -1.02 21.96
N TYR A 57 -3.44 -0.20 20.94
CA TYR A 57 -4.70 0.56 20.79
C TYR A 57 -5.35 0.42 19.42
N PHE A 58 -4.58 0.08 18.38
CA PHE A 58 -5.05 0.07 17.00
C PHE A 58 -4.80 -1.29 16.35
N ASP A 59 -5.81 -1.77 15.64
CA ASP A 59 -5.73 -2.99 14.85
C ASP A 59 -5.22 -2.71 13.43
N LEU A 60 -5.40 -1.48 12.96
CA LEU A 60 -5.08 -1.05 11.62
C LEU A 60 -4.46 0.34 11.63
N VAL A 61 -3.49 0.56 10.75
CA VAL A 61 -2.95 1.89 10.46
C VAL A 61 -3.02 2.15 8.96
N TRP A 62 -3.72 3.21 8.59
CA TRP A 62 -3.76 3.72 7.22
C TRP A 62 -2.54 4.61 7.01
N ILE A 63 -1.62 4.17 6.14
CA ILE A 63 -0.41 4.90 5.77
C ILE A 63 -0.66 5.74 4.52
N PRO A 64 0.06 6.87 4.35
CA PRO A 64 -0.07 7.70 3.16
C PRO A 64 0.44 7.00 1.90
N GLN A 65 0.12 7.57 0.73
CA GLN A 65 0.58 7.09 -0.55
C GLN A 65 2.11 6.97 -0.59
N SER A 66 2.61 5.80 -0.96
CA SER A 66 4.02 5.43 -0.83
C SER A 66 4.82 5.53 -2.13
N GLY A 67 4.17 5.69 -3.28
CA GLY A 67 4.86 5.79 -4.58
C GLY A 67 5.60 7.11 -4.75
N LEU A 68 6.66 7.10 -5.56
CA LEU A 68 7.44 8.28 -5.89
C LEU A 68 6.59 9.29 -6.69
N CYS A 69 6.51 10.51 -6.17
CA CYS A 69 5.83 11.65 -6.78
C CYS A 69 6.80 12.72 -7.24
N SER A 70 6.30 13.66 -8.01
CA SER A 70 7.03 14.88 -8.32
C SER A 70 7.17 15.75 -7.08
N GLY A 71 8.41 16.10 -6.73
CA GLY A 71 8.74 16.94 -5.59
C GLY A 71 8.43 16.29 -4.23
N LYS A 72 8.53 17.09 -3.17
CA LYS A 72 8.17 16.68 -1.81
C LYS A 72 6.68 16.97 -1.58
N SER A 73 5.89 15.93 -1.38
CA SER A 73 4.44 16.03 -1.25
C SER A 73 3.84 14.84 -0.50
N MET A 74 2.54 14.88 -0.28
CA MET A 74 1.76 13.79 0.30
C MET A 74 1.64 12.55 -0.61
N GLY A 75 2.04 12.68 -1.88
CA GLY A 75 2.06 11.55 -2.78
C GLY A 75 0.89 11.41 -3.74
N TYR A 76 -0.05 12.35 -3.75
CA TYR A 76 -1.29 12.22 -4.55
C TYR A 76 -1.14 12.52 -6.04
N ASN A 77 0.05 12.86 -6.50
CA ASN A 77 0.44 12.92 -7.91
C ASN A 77 1.56 11.93 -8.21
N PRO A 78 1.29 10.62 -8.23
CA PRO A 78 2.31 9.61 -8.42
C PRO A 78 2.93 9.74 -9.82
N LYS A 79 4.25 9.77 -9.87
CA LYS A 79 5.02 9.78 -11.12
C LYS A 79 5.42 8.38 -11.51
N TYR A 80 5.71 7.54 -10.51
CA TYR A 80 6.12 6.16 -10.68
C TYR A 80 5.30 5.25 -9.77
N TYR A 81 4.72 4.19 -10.30
CA TYR A 81 3.89 3.26 -9.52
C TYR A 81 4.71 2.21 -8.78
N TRP A 82 5.82 1.77 -9.35
CA TRP A 82 6.64 0.70 -8.76
C TRP A 82 7.83 1.21 -7.95
N ASN A 83 8.16 2.50 -8.06
CA ASN A 83 9.19 3.11 -7.23
C ASN A 83 8.57 3.62 -5.93
N GLN A 84 8.92 2.97 -4.82
CA GLN A 84 8.38 3.29 -3.49
C GLN A 84 9.31 4.18 -2.65
N ASN A 85 10.26 4.88 -3.28
CA ASN A 85 11.07 5.90 -2.61
C ASN A 85 10.33 7.24 -2.66
N SER A 86 9.60 7.55 -1.61
CA SER A 86 8.71 8.71 -1.56
C SER A 86 9.22 9.82 -0.63
N SER A 87 8.43 10.86 -0.46
CA SER A 87 8.70 11.91 0.54
C SER A 87 8.71 11.41 1.98
N PHE A 88 8.11 10.25 2.23
CA PHE A 88 8.05 9.63 3.57
C PHE A 88 9.25 8.77 3.90
N GLY A 89 10.05 8.38 2.90
CA GLY A 89 11.25 7.57 3.07
C GLY A 89 11.48 6.61 1.91
N THR A 90 12.46 5.73 2.09
CA THR A 90 12.84 4.71 1.11
C THR A 90 11.92 3.51 1.14
N GLU A 91 11.92 2.70 0.07
CA GLU A 91 11.21 1.42 0.04
C GLU A 91 11.66 0.47 1.14
N ALA A 92 12.95 0.47 1.48
CA ALA A 92 13.49 -0.36 2.56
C ALA A 92 12.87 0.02 3.93
N GLU A 93 12.75 1.32 4.21
CA GLU A 93 12.11 1.84 5.42
C GLU A 93 10.61 1.53 5.45
N LEU A 94 9.92 1.64 4.31
CA LEU A 94 8.51 1.25 4.20
C LEU A 94 8.31 -0.24 4.52
N ARG A 95 9.17 -1.10 3.99
CA ARG A 95 9.12 -2.54 4.28
C ARG A 95 9.40 -2.86 5.74
N ALA A 96 10.34 -2.14 6.37
CA ALA A 96 10.63 -2.26 7.79
C ALA A 96 9.43 -1.84 8.64
N LEU A 97 8.78 -0.72 8.30
CA LEU A 97 7.55 -0.25 8.94
C LEU A 97 6.44 -1.31 8.86
N ILE A 98 6.14 -1.82 7.66
CA ILE A 98 5.09 -2.85 7.46
C ILE A 98 5.39 -4.10 8.29
N LYS A 99 6.66 -4.49 8.35
CA LYS A 99 7.08 -5.61 9.20
C LYS A 99 6.88 -5.31 10.69
N ALA A 100 7.28 -4.13 11.15
CA ALA A 100 7.10 -3.71 12.54
C ALA A 100 5.61 -3.66 12.93
N PHE A 101 4.75 -3.16 12.06
CA PHE A 101 3.29 -3.20 12.26
C PHE A 101 2.80 -4.63 12.41
N LYS A 102 3.14 -5.50 11.47
CA LYS A 102 2.78 -6.93 11.53
C LYS A 102 3.25 -7.61 12.80
N ASP A 103 4.49 -7.37 13.22
CA ASP A 103 5.07 -7.95 14.43
C ASP A 103 4.36 -7.48 15.71
N ASN A 104 3.67 -6.33 15.65
CA ASN A 104 2.89 -5.77 16.76
C ASN A 104 1.36 -5.92 16.58
N GLY A 105 0.92 -6.82 15.68
CA GLY A 105 -0.49 -7.13 15.48
C GLY A 105 -1.30 -6.10 14.69
N ILE A 106 -0.64 -5.14 14.05
CA ILE A 106 -1.27 -4.08 13.27
C ILE A 106 -1.33 -4.46 11.79
N GLY A 107 -2.52 -4.38 11.19
CA GLY A 107 -2.70 -4.43 9.73
C GLY A 107 -2.38 -3.08 9.10
N THR A 108 -1.69 -3.09 7.95
CA THR A 108 -1.38 -1.89 7.18
C THR A 108 -2.40 -1.68 6.08
N ILE A 109 -2.98 -0.47 6.01
CA ILE A 109 -3.82 -0.03 4.89
C ILE A 109 -3.01 0.94 4.04
N ALA A 110 -2.80 0.60 2.78
CA ALA A 110 -2.10 1.45 1.83
C ALA A 110 -3.07 2.42 1.16
N ASP A 111 -2.69 3.70 1.12
CA ASP A 111 -3.32 4.68 0.23
C ASP A 111 -2.75 4.51 -1.17
N VAL A 112 -3.60 4.34 -2.17
CA VAL A 112 -3.16 4.06 -3.54
C VAL A 112 -3.92 4.94 -4.53
N VAL A 113 -3.17 5.76 -5.26
CA VAL A 113 -3.71 6.56 -6.37
C VAL A 113 -3.56 5.76 -7.66
N VAL A 114 -4.69 5.32 -8.23
CA VAL A 114 -4.74 4.56 -9.49
C VAL A 114 -5.42 5.32 -10.63
N ASN A 115 -6.01 6.46 -10.33
CA ASN A 115 -6.83 7.22 -11.28
C ASN A 115 -5.96 8.03 -12.26
N HIS A 116 -4.81 8.52 -11.83
CA HIS A 116 -3.95 9.41 -12.61
C HIS A 116 -2.49 9.23 -12.26
N ARG A 117 -1.62 9.68 -13.15
CA ARG A 117 -0.18 9.83 -12.94
C ARG A 117 0.24 11.26 -13.24
N ASP A 118 1.35 11.68 -12.65
CA ASP A 118 2.05 12.88 -13.06
C ASP A 118 2.89 12.60 -14.31
N ASN A 119 2.99 13.60 -15.18
CA ASN A 119 3.70 13.53 -16.45
C ASN A 119 5.13 14.10 -16.37
N MET A 120 5.85 14.09 -17.47
CA MET A 120 7.19 14.70 -17.57
C MET A 120 7.10 16.17 -18.00
N SER A 121 6.38 16.45 -19.09
CA SER A 121 6.30 17.79 -19.69
C SER A 121 4.93 18.12 -20.28
N ASN A 122 4.11 17.13 -20.60
CA ASN A 122 2.78 17.30 -21.16
C ASN A 122 1.83 16.16 -20.72
N TRP A 123 0.56 16.25 -21.06
CA TRP A 123 -0.49 15.35 -20.55
C TRP A 123 -0.36 13.87 -20.97
N VAL A 124 0.58 13.53 -21.84
CA VAL A 124 0.71 12.17 -22.41
C VAL A 124 2.11 11.58 -22.31
N ASP A 125 3.08 12.28 -21.76
CA ASP A 125 4.47 11.87 -21.68
C ASP A 125 4.84 11.26 -20.32
N PHE A 126 4.17 10.21 -19.92
CA PHE A 126 4.45 9.53 -18.67
C PHE A 126 5.83 8.86 -18.67
N PRO A 127 6.56 8.85 -17.55
CA PRO A 127 7.85 8.17 -17.49
C PRO A 127 7.68 6.66 -17.63
N ALA A 128 8.55 6.04 -18.40
CA ALA A 128 8.61 4.59 -18.47
C ALA A 128 9.10 3.99 -17.14
N GLU A 129 8.52 2.87 -16.74
CA GLU A 129 8.94 2.11 -15.55
C GLU A 129 9.18 0.65 -15.92
N THR A 130 10.21 0.04 -15.35
CA THR A 130 10.48 -1.39 -15.51
C THR A 130 10.15 -2.11 -14.21
N TYR A 131 9.26 -3.10 -14.29
CA TYR A 131 8.91 -3.95 -13.17
C TYR A 131 8.95 -5.43 -13.60
N LYS A 132 9.71 -6.25 -12.88
CA LYS A 132 9.91 -7.69 -13.17
C LYS A 132 10.31 -7.95 -14.64
N GLY A 133 11.18 -7.11 -15.20
CA GLY A 133 11.69 -7.25 -16.56
C GLY A 133 10.75 -6.75 -17.66
N VAL A 134 9.57 -6.23 -17.32
CA VAL A 134 8.62 -5.63 -18.27
C VAL A 134 8.65 -4.11 -18.13
N THR A 135 8.80 -3.40 -19.25
CA THR A 135 8.74 -1.93 -19.29
C THR A 135 7.33 -1.48 -19.67
N TYR A 136 6.80 -0.58 -18.88
CA TYR A 136 5.48 0.05 -19.04
C TYR A 136 5.66 1.55 -19.32
N GLN A 137 4.87 2.07 -20.23
CA GLN A 137 4.78 3.50 -20.57
C GLN A 137 3.39 4.04 -20.25
#